data_8fba7da32862c80f2f67ba0d803af774
#
_entry.id   8fba7da32862c80f2f67ba0d803af774
#
_cell.length_a   1.000
_cell.length_b   1.000
_cell.length_c   1.000
_cell.angle_alpha   90.00
_cell.angle_beta   90.00
_cell.angle_gamma   90.00
#
_symmetry.space_group_name_H-M   'P 1'
#
loop_
_entity.id
_entity.type
_entity.pdbx_description
1 polymer ?
#
loop_
_entity_poly.entity_id
_entity_poly.type
_entity_poly.pdbx_seq_one_letter_code
_entity_poly.pdbx_strand_id
1 'polypeptide(L)'
;MPTVRKALPRGDYSVVGLEDRIGVERKSHADFVMTVTRHHDAFFEKMEDCSGRGWFVVVVEATAAALDSPMPWTRVTPSVIQGNLVKLACLGVPVHLAGTRDRGQRFTYAFLLRAWEEIRRLHP
;
A
#
# COMPACT_ATOMS: atom_id res chain seq x y z
N MET A 1 -12.33 -17.69 -0.77
CA MET A 1 -12.05 -16.40 -0.09
C MET A 1 -12.74 -15.27 -0.85
N PRO A 2 -13.87 -14.79 -0.33
CA PRO A 2 -14.51 -13.64 -0.99
C PRO A 2 -13.74 -12.34 -0.69
N THR A 3 -13.44 -11.59 -1.75
CA THR A 3 -12.70 -10.33 -1.67
C THR A 3 -13.61 -9.15 -1.94
N VAL A 4 -13.21 -7.97 -1.46
CA VAL A 4 -13.90 -6.70 -1.69
C VAL A 4 -12.91 -5.66 -2.18
N ARG A 5 -13.34 -4.84 -3.16
CA ARG A 5 -12.61 -3.70 -3.69
C ARG A 5 -13.48 -2.47 -3.65
N LYS A 6 -13.11 -1.51 -2.81
CA LYS A 6 -13.75 -0.18 -2.72
C LYS A 6 -12.90 0.69 -1.81
N ALA A 7 -13.23 1.97 -1.68
CA ALA A 7 -12.60 2.82 -0.68
C ALA A 7 -13.00 2.33 0.72
N LEU A 8 -12.06 1.74 1.43
CA LEU A 8 -12.23 1.17 2.77
C LEU A 8 -11.46 2.02 3.78
N PRO A 9 -11.78 1.92 5.09
CA PRO A 9 -10.98 2.59 6.13
C PRO A 9 -9.50 2.19 6.07
N ARG A 10 -9.19 0.96 5.63
CA ARG A 10 -7.83 0.42 5.55
C ARG A 10 -7.51 -0.09 4.17
N GLY A 11 -7.44 0.84 3.19
CA GLY A 11 -7.05 0.51 1.84
C GLY A 11 -8.21 0.33 0.88
N ASP A 12 -7.91 -0.26 -0.26
CA ASP A 12 -8.83 -0.41 -1.38
C ASP A 12 -9.33 -1.85 -1.54
N TYR A 13 -8.61 -2.81 -0.94
CA TYR A 13 -8.87 -4.24 -1.08
C TYR A 13 -8.85 -4.89 0.29
N SER A 14 -9.76 -5.82 0.50
CA SER A 14 -9.80 -6.64 1.71
C SER A 14 -10.50 -7.97 1.45
N VAL A 15 -10.73 -8.73 2.51
CA VAL A 15 -11.55 -9.93 2.51
C VAL A 15 -12.87 -9.60 3.18
N VAL A 16 -13.98 -10.03 2.59
CA VAL A 16 -15.32 -9.78 3.13
C VAL A 16 -15.41 -10.28 4.58
N GLY A 17 -15.83 -9.40 5.47
CA GLY A 17 -15.94 -9.68 6.92
C GLY A 17 -14.65 -9.41 7.70
N LEU A 18 -13.53 -9.09 7.03
CA LEU A 18 -12.24 -8.83 7.67
C LEU A 18 -11.67 -7.44 7.32
N GLU A 19 -12.55 -6.50 6.94
CA GLU A 19 -12.15 -5.17 6.46
C GLU A 19 -11.44 -4.34 7.53
N ASP A 20 -11.64 -4.66 8.80
CA ASP A 20 -10.95 -4.04 9.92
C ASP A 20 -9.60 -4.69 10.27
N ARG A 21 -9.27 -5.83 9.68
CA ARG A 21 -8.09 -6.63 10.00
C ARG A 21 -7.15 -6.84 8.84
N ILE A 22 -7.63 -6.76 7.61
CA ILE A 22 -6.84 -6.95 6.40
C ILE A 22 -7.11 -5.77 5.48
N GLY A 23 -6.05 -5.18 4.93
CA GLY A 23 -6.17 -4.11 3.95
C GLY A 23 -4.98 -4.03 3.02
N VAL A 24 -5.25 -3.66 1.76
CA VAL A 24 -4.23 -3.37 0.76
C VAL A 24 -4.54 -2.02 0.14
N GLU A 25 -3.57 -1.12 0.19
CA GLU A 25 -3.60 0.16 -0.53
C GLU A 25 -2.78 0.00 -1.80
N ARG A 26 -3.41 0.05 -2.97
CA ARG A 26 -2.73 -0.13 -4.25
C ARG A 26 -2.64 1.18 -5.00
N LYS A 27 -1.43 1.54 -5.45
CA LYS A 27 -1.15 2.82 -6.13
C LYS A 27 -0.37 2.60 -7.42
N SER A 28 -0.78 3.26 -8.49
CA SER A 28 0.07 3.43 -9.66
C SER A 28 1.27 4.32 -9.30
N HIS A 29 2.29 4.35 -10.16
CA HIS A 29 3.45 5.22 -9.96
C HIS A 29 3.01 6.69 -9.78
N ALA A 30 2.23 7.20 -10.72
CA ALA A 30 1.77 8.60 -10.67
C ALA A 30 0.91 8.89 -9.43
N ASP A 31 -0.02 8.02 -9.10
CA ASP A 31 -0.89 8.19 -7.94
C ASP A 31 -0.11 8.13 -6.63
N PHE A 32 0.91 7.29 -6.55
CA PHE A 32 1.78 7.23 -5.37
C PHE A 32 2.51 8.55 -5.17
N VAL A 33 3.10 9.10 -6.22
CA VAL A 33 3.80 10.39 -6.16
C VAL A 33 2.85 11.50 -5.70
N MET A 34 1.65 11.55 -6.24
CA MET A 34 0.63 12.53 -5.84
C MET A 34 0.19 12.34 -4.39
N THR A 35 0.04 11.10 -3.98
CA THR A 35 -0.42 10.74 -2.64
C THR A 35 0.57 11.18 -1.57
N VAL A 36 1.88 10.94 -1.77
CA VAL A 36 2.90 11.28 -0.77
C VAL A 36 3.35 12.73 -0.83
N THR A 37 2.86 13.52 -1.78
CA THR A 37 3.19 14.94 -1.92
C THR A 37 1.95 15.83 -1.73
N ARG A 38 1.09 15.92 -2.74
CA ARG A 38 -0.11 16.78 -2.68
C ARG A 38 -1.08 16.35 -1.58
N HIS A 39 -1.25 15.07 -1.35
CA HIS A 39 -2.16 14.51 -0.35
C HIS A 39 -1.42 13.92 0.86
N HIS A 40 -0.24 14.46 1.14
CA HIS A 40 0.67 13.96 2.16
C HIS A 40 0.00 13.77 3.53
N ASP A 41 -0.61 14.82 4.07
CA ASP A 41 -1.09 14.78 5.45
C ASP A 41 -2.25 13.79 5.62
N ALA A 42 -3.21 13.79 4.69
CA ALA A 42 -4.34 12.85 4.74
C ALA A 42 -3.86 11.41 4.58
N PHE A 43 -2.89 11.16 3.69
CA PHE A 43 -2.35 9.83 3.48
C PHE A 43 -1.60 9.31 4.71
N PHE A 44 -0.74 10.12 5.31
CA PHE A 44 0.03 9.70 6.47
C PHE A 44 -0.83 9.55 7.72
N GLU A 45 -1.88 10.35 7.87
CA GLU A 45 -2.87 10.14 8.92
C GLU A 45 -3.54 8.77 8.79
N LYS A 46 -3.94 8.40 7.56
CA LYS A 46 -4.49 7.08 7.28
C LYS A 46 -3.49 5.96 7.55
N MET A 47 -2.21 6.16 7.19
CA MET A 47 -1.16 5.17 7.42
C MET A 47 -0.88 4.97 8.91
N GLU A 48 -0.90 6.03 9.70
CA GLU A 48 -0.79 5.92 11.15
C GLU A 48 -1.93 5.09 11.74
N ASP A 49 -3.15 5.28 11.25
CA ASP A 49 -4.29 4.49 11.69
C ASP A 49 -4.17 3.01 11.26
N CYS A 50 -3.60 2.72 10.11
CA CYS A 50 -3.40 1.35 9.63
C CYS A 50 -2.22 0.65 10.29
N SER A 51 -1.26 1.40 10.80
CA SER A 51 -0.01 0.85 11.36
C SER A 51 -0.28 -0.01 12.59
N GLY A 52 0.30 -1.21 12.60
CA GLY A 52 0.21 -2.14 13.73
C GLY A 52 -1.16 -2.75 13.99
N ARG A 53 -2.13 -2.53 13.09
CA ARG A 53 -3.51 -3.01 13.27
C ARG A 53 -3.86 -4.20 12.39
N GLY A 54 -3.00 -5.20 12.36
CA GLY A 54 -3.27 -6.41 11.61
C GLY A 54 -2.46 -6.45 10.31
N TRP A 55 -3.08 -6.94 9.25
CA TRP A 55 -2.42 -7.24 7.97
C TRP A 55 -2.68 -6.10 6.98
N PHE A 56 -1.67 -5.27 6.78
CA PHE A 56 -1.79 -4.12 5.88
C PHE A 56 -0.51 -3.95 5.05
N VAL A 57 -0.67 -3.59 3.78
CA VAL A 57 0.44 -3.30 2.89
C VAL A 57 0.05 -2.24 1.86
N VAL A 58 1.01 -1.37 1.53
CA VAL A 58 0.91 -0.45 0.40
C VAL A 58 1.60 -1.11 -0.80
N VAL A 59 0.89 -1.30 -1.89
CA VAL A 59 1.43 -1.87 -3.12
C VAL A 59 1.59 -0.76 -4.15
N VAL A 60 2.82 -0.52 -4.58
CA VAL A 60 3.14 0.51 -5.56
C VAL A 60 3.53 -0.14 -6.89
N GLU A 61 2.86 0.26 -7.96
CA GLU A 61 3.11 -0.26 -9.30
C GLU A 61 4.27 0.48 -9.97
N ALA A 62 5.42 0.44 -9.31
CA ALA A 62 6.68 1.03 -9.78
C ALA A 62 7.85 0.22 -9.23
N THR A 63 8.98 0.29 -9.93
CA THR A 63 10.24 -0.28 -9.43
C THR A 63 10.93 0.70 -8.50
N ALA A 64 11.84 0.20 -7.68
CA ALA A 64 12.69 1.04 -6.86
C ALA A 64 13.50 2.03 -7.72
N ALA A 65 14.02 1.56 -8.86
CA ALA A 65 14.77 2.41 -9.78
C ALA A 65 13.90 3.53 -10.37
N ALA A 66 12.64 3.25 -10.71
CA ALA A 66 11.73 4.27 -11.22
C ALA A 66 11.42 5.35 -10.18
N LEU A 67 11.22 4.95 -8.93
CA LEU A 67 10.97 5.90 -7.82
C LEU A 67 12.21 6.71 -7.45
N ASP A 68 13.40 6.25 -7.80
CA ASP A 68 14.67 6.95 -7.55
C ASP A 68 15.16 7.72 -8.78
N SER A 69 14.31 7.92 -9.76
CA SER A 69 14.64 8.60 -11.01
C SER A 69 13.78 9.85 -11.19
N PRO A 70 14.32 10.92 -11.82
CA PRO A 70 13.53 12.09 -12.17
C PRO A 70 12.36 11.73 -13.07
N MET A 71 11.23 12.41 -12.86
CA MET A 71 10.00 12.19 -13.63
C MET A 71 9.68 13.45 -14.44
N PRO A 72 9.53 13.36 -15.77
CA PRO A 72 9.34 14.54 -16.60
C PRO A 72 7.99 15.24 -16.41
N TRP A 73 7.01 14.56 -15.83
CA TRP A 73 5.65 15.06 -15.64
C TRP A 73 5.42 15.76 -14.30
N THR A 74 6.44 15.84 -13.44
CA THR A 74 6.33 16.48 -12.11
C THR A 74 7.63 17.15 -11.72
N ARG A 75 7.53 18.12 -10.81
CA ARG A 75 8.70 18.76 -10.17
C ARG A 75 9.14 18.04 -8.90
N VAL A 76 8.43 17.02 -8.48
CA VAL A 76 8.79 16.22 -7.31
C VAL A 76 10.11 15.51 -7.58
N THR A 77 11.06 15.66 -6.66
CA THR A 77 12.38 15.05 -6.79
C THR A 77 12.39 13.62 -6.25
N PRO A 78 13.29 12.75 -6.73
CA PRO A 78 13.45 11.41 -6.15
C PRO A 78 13.73 11.45 -4.65
N SER A 79 14.46 12.45 -4.17
CA SER A 79 14.78 12.63 -2.74
C SER A 79 13.52 12.75 -1.88
N VAL A 80 12.50 13.48 -2.36
CA VAL A 80 11.21 13.61 -1.67
C VAL A 80 10.51 12.26 -1.58
N ILE A 81 10.52 11.50 -2.66
CA ILE A 81 9.89 10.16 -2.69
C ILE A 81 10.61 9.22 -1.72
N GLN A 82 11.94 9.20 -1.74
CA GLN A 82 12.74 8.38 -0.83
C GLN A 82 12.48 8.73 0.63
N GLY A 83 12.40 10.03 0.95
CA GLY A 83 12.07 10.49 2.30
C GLY A 83 10.69 9.98 2.79
N ASN A 84 9.71 9.94 1.90
CA ASN A 84 8.37 9.42 2.23
C ASN A 84 8.37 7.91 2.39
N LEU A 85 9.17 7.17 1.61
CA LEU A 85 9.34 5.72 1.80
C LEU A 85 9.98 5.41 3.16
N VAL A 86 10.98 6.20 3.57
CA VAL A 86 11.59 6.09 4.91
C VAL A 86 10.55 6.36 5.99
N LYS A 87 9.72 7.38 5.83
CA LYS A 87 8.67 7.70 6.79
C LYS A 87 7.66 6.55 6.94
N LEU A 88 7.26 5.94 5.85
CA LEU A 88 6.37 4.75 5.90
C LEU A 88 7.03 3.60 6.65
N ALA A 89 8.31 3.34 6.40
CA ALA A 89 9.05 2.32 7.12
C ALA A 89 9.12 2.59 8.62
N CYS A 90 9.34 3.85 9.01
CA CYS A 90 9.37 4.26 10.42
C CYS A 90 8.01 4.09 11.10
N LEU A 91 6.91 4.25 10.37
CA LEU A 91 5.57 3.98 10.87
C LEU A 91 5.25 2.48 10.98
N GLY A 92 6.12 1.63 10.45
CA GLY A 92 5.87 0.18 10.42
C GLY A 92 4.86 -0.22 9.35
N VAL A 93 4.71 0.57 8.29
CA VAL A 93 3.83 0.26 7.17
C VAL A 93 4.63 -0.43 6.08
N PRO A 94 4.37 -1.71 5.78
CA PRO A 94 5.04 -2.40 4.69
C PRO A 94 4.69 -1.77 3.34
N VAL A 95 5.70 -1.62 2.49
CA VAL A 95 5.54 -1.14 1.12
C VAL A 95 6.13 -2.18 0.18
N HIS A 96 5.33 -2.67 -0.76
CA HIS A 96 5.80 -3.59 -1.79
C HIS A 96 5.86 -2.87 -3.14
N LEU A 97 7.05 -2.82 -3.73
CA LEU A 97 7.27 -2.23 -5.04
C LEU A 97 7.08 -3.31 -6.11
N ALA A 98 5.89 -3.36 -6.66
CA ALA A 98 5.50 -4.45 -7.57
C ALA A 98 6.04 -4.29 -9.00
N GLY A 99 6.43 -3.08 -9.37
CA GLY A 99 6.95 -2.79 -10.71
C GLY A 99 5.87 -2.54 -11.75
N THR A 100 4.97 -3.48 -11.94
CA THR A 100 3.89 -3.39 -12.93
C THR A 100 2.52 -3.55 -12.29
N ARG A 101 1.48 -3.12 -13.04
CA ARG A 101 0.09 -3.32 -12.61
C ARG A 101 -0.24 -4.80 -12.44
N ASP A 102 0.20 -5.65 -13.36
CA ASP A 102 -0.06 -7.09 -13.30
C ASP A 102 0.57 -7.72 -12.05
N ARG A 103 1.82 -7.39 -11.76
CA ARG A 103 2.50 -7.88 -10.56
C ARG A 103 1.86 -7.34 -9.29
N GLY A 104 1.41 -6.08 -9.30
CA GLY A 104 0.69 -5.49 -8.18
C GLY A 104 -0.62 -6.21 -7.90
N GLN A 105 -1.35 -6.58 -8.93
CA GLN A 105 -2.58 -7.34 -8.81
C GLN A 105 -2.35 -8.74 -8.23
N ARG A 106 -1.33 -9.44 -8.73
CA ARG A 106 -0.95 -10.76 -8.23
C ARG A 106 -0.52 -10.73 -6.77
N PHE A 107 0.31 -9.75 -6.42
CA PHE A 107 0.76 -9.59 -5.04
C PHE A 107 -0.41 -9.28 -4.11
N THR A 108 -1.32 -8.40 -4.53
CA THR A 108 -2.51 -8.05 -3.75
C THR A 108 -3.32 -9.29 -3.41
N TYR A 109 -3.62 -10.12 -4.41
CA TYR A 109 -4.36 -11.36 -4.18
C TYR A 109 -3.61 -12.32 -3.25
N ALA A 110 -2.32 -12.51 -3.50
CA ALA A 110 -1.49 -13.41 -2.67
C ALA A 110 -1.41 -12.94 -1.22
N PHE A 111 -1.30 -11.62 -1.01
CA PHE A 111 -1.30 -11.04 0.33
C PHE A 111 -2.64 -11.27 1.05
N LEU A 112 -3.75 -10.98 0.38
CA LEU A 112 -5.08 -11.20 0.95
C LEU A 112 -5.30 -12.67 1.32
N LEU A 113 -4.91 -13.59 0.44
CA LEU A 113 -5.05 -15.02 0.69
C LEU A 113 -4.22 -15.46 1.89
N ARG A 114 -2.95 -15.04 1.96
CA ARG A 114 -2.07 -15.41 3.07
C ARG A 114 -2.55 -14.83 4.39
N ALA A 115 -2.97 -13.58 4.41
CA ALA A 115 -3.50 -12.96 5.62
C ALA A 115 -4.78 -13.67 6.09
N TRP A 116 -5.66 -14.01 5.17
CA TRP A 116 -6.88 -14.77 5.46
C TRP A 116 -6.55 -16.14 6.06
N GLU A 117 -5.60 -16.88 5.46
CA GLU A 117 -5.16 -18.17 5.98
C GLU A 117 -4.54 -18.06 7.38
N GLU A 118 -3.71 -17.05 7.62
CA GLU A 118 -3.09 -16.83 8.93
C GLU A 118 -4.12 -16.51 10.01
N ILE A 119 -5.12 -15.69 9.70
CA ILE A 119 -6.21 -15.39 10.63
C ILE A 119 -7.00 -16.66 10.97
N ARG A 120 -7.30 -17.48 9.96
CA ARG A 120 -8.01 -18.76 10.18
C ARG A 120 -7.19 -19.74 11.00
N ARG A 121 -5.88 -19.76 10.82
CA ARG A 121 -4.96 -20.59 11.60
C ARG A 121 -4.92 -20.18 13.07
N LEU A 122 -4.93 -18.88 13.34
CA LEU A 122 -4.90 -18.33 14.68
C LEU A 122 -6.25 -18.38 15.39
N HIS A 123 -7.34 -18.40 14.63
CA HIS A 123 -8.71 -18.39 15.13
C HIS A 123 -9.54 -19.46 14.40
N PRO A 124 -9.23 -20.76 14.64
CA PRO A 124 -9.95 -21.84 13.96
C PRO A 124 -11.42 -21.93 14.38
#